data_b756453dbacdba7652d100ad5068d617
#
_entry.id   b756453dbacdba7652d100ad5068d617
#
_cell.length_a   1.000
_cell.length_b   1.000
_cell.length_c   1.000
_cell.angle_alpha   90.00
_cell.angle_beta   90.00
_cell.angle_gamma   90.00
#
_symmetry.space_group_name_H-M   'P 1'
#
loop_
_entity.id
_entity.type
_entity.pdbx_description
1 polymer ?
#
loop_
_entity_poly.entity_id
_entity_poly.type
_entity_poly.pdbx_seq_one_letter_code
_entity_poly.pdbx_strand_id
1 'polypeptide(L)'
;NLDIMASEGQKWTQFYSASSVCTPSRAALLTGRLPIRNGMIGKEHRVLFPDSEFGLPANEITIAEKLRENGYKTAAIGKWHLGHKKEYLPTNHGFDYYFGIPYSNDMNMINGVTCCPGKNYWEQYQSDDINSDNYNVPIIENTQITERPANQKTITKRFTEKAIDFIDKNKNDNFFIYLAHSMPHTPLYASENFYGKSKAGLYGDVIEEIDFNMGRIMKKLIDENLRKN
;
A
#
# COMPACT_ATOMS: atom_id res chain seq x y z
N ASN A 1 11.55 2.92 15.55
CA ASN A 1 10.23 2.28 15.80
C ASN A 1 10.18 0.87 15.20
N LEU A 2 10.53 0.70 13.93
CA LEU A 2 10.55 -0.62 13.27
C LEU A 2 11.58 -1.56 13.90
N ASP A 3 12.75 -1.07 14.29
CA ASP A 3 13.76 -1.88 15.01
C ASP A 3 13.25 -2.31 16.39
N ILE A 4 12.47 -1.47 17.07
CA ILE A 4 11.82 -1.84 18.33
C ILE A 4 10.83 -2.99 18.09
N MET A 5 9.96 -2.87 17.07
CA MET A 5 9.04 -3.94 16.70
C MET A 5 9.79 -5.26 16.41
N ALA A 6 10.91 -5.18 15.67
CA ALA A 6 11.72 -6.36 15.35
C ALA A 6 12.38 -6.99 16.60
N SER A 7 12.75 -6.16 17.59
CA SER A 7 13.38 -6.64 18.85
C SER A 7 12.36 -7.26 19.81
N GLU A 8 11.12 -6.81 19.76
CA GLU A 8 10.03 -7.28 20.64
C GLU A 8 9.23 -8.44 20.01
N GLY A 9 9.36 -8.64 18.72
CA GLY A 9 8.61 -9.64 17.96
C GLY A 9 9.50 -10.65 17.24
N GLN A 10 9.17 -10.92 15.99
CA GLN A 10 9.89 -11.86 15.14
C GLN A 10 10.59 -11.12 14.00
N LYS A 11 11.87 -11.38 13.81
CA LYS A 11 12.67 -10.91 12.68
C LYS A 11 13.06 -12.09 11.79
N TRP A 12 12.45 -12.17 10.63
CA TRP A 12 12.66 -13.26 9.69
C TRP A 12 13.80 -12.92 8.72
N THR A 13 14.91 -13.65 8.80
CA THR A 13 16.10 -13.41 7.96
C THR A 13 16.04 -14.11 6.62
N GLN A 14 15.11 -15.05 6.43
CA GLN A 14 14.91 -15.86 5.23
C GLN A 14 13.44 -15.80 4.76
N PHE A 15 12.85 -14.61 4.76
CA PHE A 15 11.50 -14.39 4.24
C PHE A 15 11.57 -14.00 2.77
N TYR A 16 10.96 -14.79 1.91
CA TYR A 16 10.89 -14.57 0.47
C TYR A 16 9.44 -14.30 0.05
N SER A 17 9.24 -13.21 -0.71
CA SER A 17 7.96 -12.98 -1.36
C SER A 17 7.75 -13.96 -2.51
N ALA A 18 6.49 -14.30 -2.82
CA ALA A 18 6.17 -15.26 -3.89
C ALA A 18 6.47 -14.74 -5.30
N SER A 19 6.75 -13.45 -5.46
CA SER A 19 7.15 -12.82 -6.72
C SER A 19 7.94 -11.55 -6.43
N SER A 20 8.78 -11.14 -7.39
CA SER A 20 9.56 -9.90 -7.35
C SER A 20 8.77 -8.64 -7.74
N VAL A 21 7.49 -8.77 -8.14
CA VAL A 21 6.64 -7.64 -8.57
C VAL A 21 5.31 -7.62 -7.83
N CYS A 22 4.66 -6.45 -7.85
CA CYS A 22 3.59 -6.08 -6.94
C CYS A 22 2.36 -7.00 -6.96
N THR A 23 1.66 -7.08 -8.10
CA THR A 23 0.39 -7.80 -8.21
C THR A 23 0.48 -9.27 -7.76
N PRO A 24 1.39 -10.10 -8.32
CA PRO A 24 1.45 -11.50 -7.90
C PRO A 24 1.91 -11.68 -6.45
N SER A 25 2.84 -10.83 -5.97
CA SER A 25 3.29 -10.90 -4.58
C SER A 25 2.18 -10.57 -3.59
N ARG A 26 1.37 -9.54 -3.88
CA ARG A 26 0.22 -9.13 -3.05
C ARG A 26 -0.89 -10.17 -3.07
N ALA A 27 -1.20 -10.74 -4.24
CA ALA A 27 -2.17 -11.81 -4.37
C ALA A 27 -1.77 -13.01 -3.53
N ALA A 28 -0.51 -13.44 -3.60
CA ALA A 28 -0.01 -14.56 -2.80
C ALA A 28 -0.08 -14.28 -1.30
N LEU A 29 0.30 -13.06 -0.88
CA LEU A 29 0.23 -12.66 0.54
C LEU A 29 -1.20 -12.73 1.09
N LEU A 30 -2.17 -12.22 0.34
CA LEU A 30 -3.55 -12.15 0.80
C LEU A 30 -4.31 -13.47 0.70
N THR A 31 -3.95 -14.36 -0.25
CA THR A 31 -4.65 -15.63 -0.48
C THR A 31 -3.93 -16.85 0.09
N GLY A 32 -2.65 -16.71 0.48
CA GLY A 32 -1.81 -17.85 0.85
C GLY A 32 -1.51 -18.81 -0.32
N ARG A 33 -1.78 -18.42 -1.58
CA ARG A 33 -1.62 -19.24 -2.78
C ARG A 33 -0.59 -18.67 -3.72
N LEU A 34 0.17 -19.55 -4.36
CA LEU A 34 1.13 -19.14 -5.40
C LEU A 34 0.42 -18.37 -6.53
N PRO A 35 1.02 -17.31 -7.09
CA PRO A 35 0.39 -16.45 -8.08
C PRO A 35 -0.07 -17.17 -9.35
N ILE A 36 0.63 -18.23 -9.74
CA ILE A 36 0.23 -19.09 -10.86
C ILE A 36 -1.08 -19.84 -10.59
N ARG A 37 -1.42 -20.04 -9.31
CA ARG A 37 -2.64 -20.76 -8.89
C ARG A 37 -3.86 -19.84 -8.78
N ASN A 38 -3.64 -18.56 -8.45
CA ASN A 38 -4.72 -17.57 -8.32
C ASN A 38 -4.89 -16.70 -9.57
N GLY A 39 -4.15 -16.99 -10.65
CA GLY A 39 -4.29 -16.28 -11.93
C GLY A 39 -3.66 -14.89 -11.97
N MET A 40 -2.95 -14.46 -10.91
CA MET A 40 -2.41 -13.09 -10.79
C MET A 40 -0.97 -12.96 -11.30
N ILE A 41 -0.50 -13.92 -12.09
CA ILE A 41 0.74 -13.84 -12.86
C ILE A 41 0.47 -14.22 -14.31
N GLY A 42 0.91 -13.40 -15.27
CA GLY A 42 0.72 -13.62 -16.69
C GLY A 42 1.99 -13.44 -17.50
N LYS A 43 1.97 -13.94 -18.75
CA LYS A 43 3.08 -13.76 -19.69
C LYS A 43 3.14 -12.33 -20.23
N GLU A 44 1.98 -11.71 -20.46
CA GLU A 44 1.87 -10.39 -21.09
C GLU A 44 2.00 -9.25 -20.09
N HIS A 45 1.46 -9.43 -18.88
CA HIS A 45 1.47 -8.41 -17.84
C HIS A 45 2.05 -8.97 -16.55
N ARG A 46 3.19 -8.43 -16.14
CA ARG A 46 3.82 -8.78 -14.86
C ARG A 46 3.02 -8.28 -13.66
N VAL A 47 2.31 -7.16 -13.84
CA VAL A 47 1.43 -6.50 -12.88
C VAL A 47 0.19 -5.98 -13.60
N LEU A 48 -0.85 -5.64 -12.86
CA LEU A 48 -2.02 -4.97 -13.40
C LEU A 48 -1.73 -3.49 -13.67
N PHE A 49 -2.28 -2.97 -14.76
CA PHE A 49 -2.17 -1.57 -15.18
C PHE A 49 -3.54 -0.87 -15.09
N PRO A 50 -3.59 0.47 -15.23
CA PRO A 50 -4.86 1.22 -15.22
C PRO A 50 -5.87 0.86 -16.32
N ASP A 51 -5.43 0.19 -17.37
CA ASP A 51 -6.23 -0.34 -18.48
C ASP A 51 -6.57 -1.83 -18.35
N SER A 52 -6.10 -2.50 -17.29
CA SER A 52 -6.39 -3.93 -17.07
C SER A 52 -7.87 -4.17 -16.82
N GLU A 53 -8.44 -5.12 -17.56
CA GLU A 53 -9.86 -5.46 -17.50
C GLU A 53 -10.22 -6.46 -16.36
N PHE A 54 -9.23 -7.02 -15.70
CA PHE A 54 -9.37 -8.05 -14.67
C PHE A 54 -8.64 -7.69 -13.38
N GLY A 55 -8.88 -8.47 -12.33
CA GLY A 55 -8.25 -8.35 -11.01
C GLY A 55 -8.27 -9.69 -10.28
N LEU A 56 -8.04 -9.66 -8.96
CA LEU A 56 -8.09 -10.84 -8.13
C LEU A 56 -9.45 -11.52 -8.29
N PRO A 57 -9.50 -12.80 -8.72
CA PRO A 57 -10.77 -13.48 -8.93
C PRO A 57 -11.61 -13.57 -7.64
N ALA A 58 -12.92 -13.37 -7.75
CA ALA A 58 -13.83 -13.37 -6.60
C ALA A 58 -13.94 -14.71 -5.86
N ASN A 59 -13.49 -15.81 -6.48
CA ASN A 59 -13.44 -17.14 -5.85
C ASN A 59 -12.12 -17.39 -5.09
N GLU A 60 -11.17 -16.48 -5.13
CA GLU A 60 -9.97 -16.53 -4.32
C GLU A 60 -10.27 -15.99 -2.92
N ILE A 61 -10.16 -16.83 -1.94
CA ILE A 61 -10.43 -16.47 -0.54
C ILE A 61 -9.22 -15.77 0.05
N THR A 62 -9.41 -14.57 0.57
CA THR A 62 -8.38 -13.78 1.23
C THR A 62 -8.35 -14.00 2.74
N ILE A 63 -7.21 -13.66 3.36
CA ILE A 63 -7.11 -13.61 4.83
C ILE A 63 -8.16 -12.67 5.45
N ALA A 64 -8.50 -11.59 4.77
CA ALA A 64 -9.50 -10.63 5.25
C ALA A 64 -10.90 -11.25 5.29
N GLU A 65 -11.29 -12.03 4.26
CA GLU A 65 -12.56 -12.76 4.26
C GLU A 65 -12.62 -13.75 5.42
N LYS A 66 -11.55 -14.51 5.63
CA LYS A 66 -11.50 -15.49 6.75
C LYS A 66 -11.56 -14.81 8.11
N LEU A 67 -10.89 -13.70 8.29
CA LEU A 67 -10.94 -12.96 9.55
C LEU A 67 -12.32 -12.32 9.76
N ARG A 68 -12.93 -11.74 8.71
CA ARG A 68 -14.28 -11.18 8.77
C ARG A 68 -15.33 -12.24 9.13
N GLU A 69 -15.25 -13.44 8.54
CA GLU A 69 -16.10 -14.60 8.91
C GLU A 69 -15.98 -14.97 10.40
N ASN A 70 -14.82 -14.66 11.02
CA ASN A 70 -14.56 -14.89 12.43
C ASN A 70 -14.77 -13.63 13.31
N GLY A 71 -15.53 -12.65 12.81
CA GLY A 71 -15.95 -11.48 13.58
C GLY A 71 -14.95 -10.33 13.66
N TYR A 72 -13.87 -10.37 12.88
CA TYR A 72 -12.93 -9.25 12.81
C TYR A 72 -13.49 -8.10 11.95
N LYS A 73 -13.23 -6.87 12.39
CA LYS A 73 -13.35 -5.68 11.56
C LYS A 73 -12.11 -5.56 10.68
N THR A 74 -12.28 -5.31 9.38
CA THR A 74 -11.20 -5.44 8.42
C THR A 74 -10.98 -4.18 7.60
N ALA A 75 -9.73 -3.73 7.45
CA ALA A 75 -9.38 -2.58 6.64
C ALA A 75 -8.19 -2.85 5.71
N ALA A 76 -8.31 -2.41 4.46
CA ALA A 76 -7.20 -2.24 3.55
C ALA A 76 -6.85 -0.75 3.44
N ILE A 77 -5.61 -0.39 3.74
CA ILE A 77 -5.17 1.01 3.69
C ILE A 77 -3.86 1.08 2.92
N GLY A 78 -3.84 1.86 1.84
CA GLY A 78 -2.66 2.02 1.00
C GLY A 78 -2.83 1.45 -0.40
N LYS A 79 -1.73 0.96 -1.00
CA LYS A 79 -1.70 0.41 -2.36
C LYS A 79 -2.36 -0.96 -2.42
N TRP A 80 -3.39 -1.10 -3.25
CA TRP A 80 -4.08 -2.37 -3.51
C TRP A 80 -3.37 -3.23 -4.56
N HIS A 81 -3.40 -2.81 -5.80
CA HIS A 81 -2.76 -3.41 -6.97
C HIS A 81 -3.23 -4.83 -7.33
N LEU A 82 -4.48 -5.14 -7.03
CA LEU A 82 -5.13 -6.42 -7.37
C LEU A 82 -6.41 -6.26 -8.20
N GLY A 83 -6.52 -5.13 -8.90
CA GLY A 83 -7.64 -4.73 -9.74
C GLY A 83 -8.24 -3.41 -9.28
N HIS A 84 -8.57 -2.55 -10.25
CA HIS A 84 -9.05 -1.19 -10.00
C HIS A 84 -10.53 -1.00 -10.32
N LYS A 85 -11.14 -1.94 -11.06
CA LYS A 85 -12.57 -1.92 -11.30
C LYS A 85 -13.34 -2.25 -10.02
N LYS A 86 -14.56 -1.74 -9.91
CA LYS A 86 -15.36 -1.80 -8.70
C LYS A 86 -15.45 -3.21 -8.10
N GLU A 87 -15.62 -4.22 -8.95
CA GLU A 87 -15.73 -5.63 -8.58
C GLU A 87 -14.44 -6.23 -7.98
N TYR A 88 -13.29 -5.60 -8.22
CA TYR A 88 -11.97 -6.05 -7.74
C TYR A 88 -11.42 -5.22 -6.59
N LEU A 89 -12.16 -4.23 -6.10
CA LEU A 89 -11.70 -3.40 -4.98
C LEU A 89 -11.70 -4.20 -3.67
N PRO A 90 -10.89 -3.79 -2.67
CA PRO A 90 -10.77 -4.50 -1.40
C PRO A 90 -12.09 -4.83 -0.71
N THR A 91 -13.10 -3.97 -0.85
CA THR A 91 -14.44 -4.18 -0.27
C THR A 91 -15.16 -5.42 -0.81
N ASN A 92 -14.74 -5.96 -1.95
CA ASN A 92 -15.25 -7.23 -2.51
C ASN A 92 -14.34 -8.42 -2.17
N HIS A 93 -13.27 -8.20 -1.40
CA HIS A 93 -12.30 -9.21 -0.98
C HIS A 93 -12.12 -9.24 0.55
N GLY A 94 -13.22 -9.06 1.28
CA GLY A 94 -13.26 -9.24 2.72
C GLY A 94 -12.88 -8.04 3.57
N PHE A 95 -12.61 -6.88 2.99
CA PHE A 95 -12.36 -5.67 3.74
C PHE A 95 -13.62 -4.82 3.92
N ASP A 96 -13.95 -4.47 5.17
CA ASP A 96 -15.08 -3.60 5.50
C ASP A 96 -14.80 -2.14 5.14
N TYR A 97 -13.52 -1.77 5.11
CA TYR A 97 -13.06 -0.42 4.78
C TYR A 97 -11.85 -0.45 3.85
N TYR A 98 -11.84 0.46 2.89
CA TYR A 98 -10.71 0.71 2.00
C TYR A 98 -10.41 2.20 1.90
N PHE A 99 -9.13 2.57 2.02
CA PHE A 99 -8.61 3.89 1.68
C PHE A 99 -7.24 3.75 1.03
N GLY A 100 -7.09 4.15 -0.24
CA GLY A 100 -5.80 3.97 -0.89
C GLY A 100 -5.77 4.23 -2.38
N ILE A 101 -4.69 3.78 -3.01
CA ILE A 101 -4.49 3.83 -4.47
C ILE A 101 -4.69 2.43 -5.07
N PRO A 102 -5.43 2.32 -6.20
CA PRO A 102 -5.81 1.02 -6.75
C PRO A 102 -4.69 0.30 -7.51
N TYR A 103 -3.65 1.00 -7.90
CA TYR A 103 -2.46 0.50 -8.61
C TYR A 103 -1.20 1.25 -8.17
N SER A 104 -0.08 1.11 -8.87
CA SER A 104 1.18 1.76 -8.46
C SER A 104 1.14 3.27 -8.64
N ASN A 105 1.87 3.97 -7.79
CA ASN A 105 1.94 5.42 -7.75
C ASN A 105 2.61 6.08 -8.97
N ASP A 106 3.32 5.29 -9.79
CA ASP A 106 3.97 5.68 -11.04
C ASP A 106 3.11 5.41 -12.29
N MET A 107 1.86 5.03 -12.11
CA MET A 107 0.95 4.68 -13.20
C MET A 107 -0.01 5.81 -13.59
N ASN A 108 -0.69 5.63 -14.73
CA ASN A 108 -1.69 6.57 -15.27
C ASN A 108 -1.13 7.97 -15.53
N MET A 109 -0.01 8.02 -16.24
CA MET A 109 0.67 9.27 -16.58
C MET A 109 -0.21 10.16 -17.48
N ILE A 110 -0.17 11.47 -17.21
CA ILE A 110 -0.84 12.49 -18.03
C ILE A 110 0.04 12.82 -19.24
N ASN A 111 -0.58 13.05 -20.39
CA ASN A 111 0.05 13.54 -21.63
C ASN A 111 1.06 12.59 -22.30
N GLY A 112 0.92 11.29 -22.18
CA GLY A 112 1.76 10.33 -22.90
C GLY A 112 3.25 10.45 -22.56
N VAL A 113 3.59 11.13 -21.46
CA VAL A 113 4.94 11.13 -20.93
C VAL A 113 5.23 9.71 -20.47
N THR A 114 5.98 8.96 -21.28
CA THR A 114 6.53 7.68 -20.83
C THR A 114 7.42 7.97 -19.61
N CYS A 115 7.42 7.09 -18.63
CA CYS A 115 8.20 7.30 -17.41
C CYS A 115 9.67 7.65 -17.66
N CYS A 116 10.18 7.57 -18.88
CA CYS A 116 11.60 7.75 -19.15
C CYS A 116 11.95 8.11 -20.58
N PRO A 117 11.51 9.22 -21.21
CA PRO A 117 12.00 9.60 -22.52
C PRO A 117 13.48 10.02 -22.43
N GLY A 118 14.39 9.15 -22.89
CA GLY A 118 15.79 9.51 -23.18
C GLY A 118 16.73 9.68 -21.98
N LYS A 119 16.31 9.41 -20.76
CA LYS A 119 17.16 9.37 -19.57
C LYS A 119 17.25 7.95 -19.00
N ASN A 120 18.35 7.66 -18.34
CA ASN A 120 18.49 6.44 -17.57
C ASN A 120 17.30 6.34 -16.57
N TYR A 121 16.60 5.22 -16.59
CA TYR A 121 15.45 4.92 -15.72
C TYR A 121 15.68 5.30 -14.26
N TRP A 122 16.87 5.01 -13.73
CA TRP A 122 17.24 5.31 -12.35
C TRP A 122 17.45 6.81 -12.07
N GLU A 123 18.00 7.56 -13.02
CA GLU A 123 18.23 9.00 -12.86
C GLU A 123 16.92 9.78 -12.79
N GLN A 124 15.90 9.33 -13.49
CA GLN A 124 14.56 9.96 -13.41
C GLN A 124 13.88 9.72 -12.08
N TYR A 125 13.98 8.51 -11.54
CA TYR A 125 13.36 8.17 -10.26
C TYR A 125 14.08 8.76 -9.04
N GLN A 126 15.32 9.18 -9.21
CA GLN A 126 16.11 9.85 -8.17
C GLN A 126 16.05 11.38 -8.25
N SER A 127 15.46 11.94 -9.31
CA SER A 127 15.35 13.39 -9.41
C SER A 127 14.25 13.91 -8.49
N ASP A 128 14.57 14.92 -7.70
CA ASP A 128 13.65 15.63 -6.82
C ASP A 128 12.55 16.41 -7.59
N ASP A 129 12.68 16.47 -8.92
CA ASP A 129 11.82 17.24 -9.82
C ASP A 129 10.62 16.46 -10.39
N ILE A 130 10.36 15.24 -9.92
CA ILE A 130 9.21 14.48 -10.40
C ILE A 130 7.94 15.05 -9.78
N ASN A 131 7.23 15.85 -10.57
CA ASN A 131 5.94 16.35 -10.15
C ASN A 131 4.92 15.20 -10.01
N SER A 132 4.36 15.02 -8.80
CA SER A 132 3.34 14.02 -8.53
C SER A 132 2.09 14.18 -9.39
N ASP A 133 1.81 15.40 -9.86
CA ASP A 133 0.66 15.73 -10.69
C ASP A 133 0.75 15.13 -12.11
N ASN A 134 1.95 14.70 -12.53
CA ASN A 134 2.14 13.96 -13.78
C ASN A 134 1.51 12.57 -13.75
N TYR A 135 1.19 12.05 -12.55
CA TYR A 135 0.60 10.73 -12.35
C TYR A 135 -0.85 10.88 -11.90
N ASN A 136 -1.79 10.62 -12.78
CA ASN A 136 -3.23 10.76 -12.50
C ASN A 136 -3.77 9.58 -11.67
N VAL A 137 -3.07 9.24 -10.59
CA VAL A 137 -3.43 8.15 -9.67
C VAL A 137 -4.54 8.64 -8.73
N PRO A 138 -5.66 7.91 -8.60
CA PRO A 138 -6.72 8.31 -7.69
C PRO A 138 -6.45 7.87 -6.25
N ILE A 139 -6.98 8.62 -5.28
CA ILE A 139 -7.32 8.08 -3.95
C ILE A 139 -8.76 7.60 -4.01
N ILE A 140 -8.96 6.37 -3.56
CA ILE A 140 -10.27 5.73 -3.44
C ILE A 140 -10.58 5.52 -1.96
N GLU A 141 -11.79 5.90 -1.55
CA GLU A 141 -12.35 5.53 -0.26
C GLU A 141 -13.54 4.59 -0.50
N ASN A 142 -13.42 3.35 -0.04
CA ASN A 142 -14.31 2.23 -0.35
C ASN A 142 -14.44 1.99 -1.87
N THR A 143 -15.44 2.58 -2.52
CA THR A 143 -15.69 2.45 -3.96
C THR A 143 -15.72 3.80 -4.69
N GLN A 144 -15.43 4.91 -3.99
CA GLN A 144 -15.52 6.26 -4.52
C GLN A 144 -14.14 6.88 -4.67
N ILE A 145 -13.89 7.51 -5.81
CA ILE A 145 -12.72 8.36 -6.00
C ILE A 145 -12.95 9.65 -5.22
N THR A 146 -12.09 9.91 -4.23
CA THR A 146 -12.16 11.11 -3.38
C THR A 146 -11.18 12.19 -3.79
N GLU A 147 -10.14 11.83 -4.54
CA GLU A 147 -9.10 12.74 -5.01
C GLU A 147 -8.46 12.20 -6.28
N ARG A 148 -8.15 13.08 -7.24
CA ARG A 148 -7.43 12.71 -8.46
C ARG A 148 -6.86 13.94 -9.16
N PRO A 149 -5.54 14.06 -9.37
CA PRO A 149 -4.50 13.14 -8.91
C PRO A 149 -4.30 13.16 -7.39
N ALA A 150 -3.78 12.06 -6.85
CA ALA A 150 -3.41 11.95 -5.44
C ALA A 150 -2.20 12.82 -5.13
N ASN A 151 -2.25 13.62 -4.06
CA ASN A 151 -1.07 14.29 -3.54
C ASN A 151 -0.13 13.26 -2.87
N GLN A 152 0.83 12.78 -3.64
CA GLN A 152 1.72 11.69 -3.21
C GLN A 152 2.67 12.07 -2.06
N LYS A 153 2.96 13.37 -1.86
CA LYS A 153 3.76 13.85 -0.73
C LYS A 153 3.06 13.67 0.62
N THR A 154 1.76 13.43 0.61
CA THR A 154 0.96 13.30 1.85
C THR A 154 0.44 11.89 2.11
N ILE A 155 0.56 10.96 1.14
CA ILE A 155 -0.13 9.66 1.24
C ILE A 155 0.37 8.80 2.40
N THR A 156 1.67 8.79 2.71
CA THR A 156 2.22 8.00 3.83
C THR A 156 1.59 8.43 5.15
N LYS A 157 1.53 9.74 5.41
CA LYS A 157 0.87 10.31 6.58
C LYS A 157 -0.63 9.98 6.59
N ARG A 158 -1.33 10.18 5.47
CA ARG A 158 -2.78 9.97 5.35
C ARG A 158 -3.16 8.51 5.56
N PHE A 159 -2.39 7.57 5.04
CA PHE A 159 -2.61 6.14 5.28
C PHE A 159 -2.48 5.80 6.76
N THR A 160 -1.48 6.39 7.44
CA THR A 160 -1.30 6.24 8.88
C THR A 160 -2.48 6.82 9.67
N GLU A 161 -2.94 8.01 9.31
CA GLU A 161 -4.11 8.65 9.96
C GLU A 161 -5.36 7.79 9.82
N LYS A 162 -5.64 7.26 8.63
CA LYS A 162 -6.77 6.35 8.41
C LYS A 162 -6.64 5.03 9.19
N ALA A 163 -5.42 4.52 9.36
CA ALA A 163 -5.18 3.35 10.20
C ALA A 163 -5.46 3.65 11.68
N ILE A 164 -4.99 4.79 12.18
CA ILE A 164 -5.25 5.25 13.55
C ILE A 164 -6.75 5.48 13.79
N ASP A 165 -7.45 6.12 12.85
CA ASP A 165 -8.91 6.33 12.91
C ASP A 165 -9.67 5.00 12.93
N PHE A 166 -9.21 4.02 12.14
CA PHE A 166 -9.82 2.69 12.11
C PHE A 166 -9.61 1.95 13.44
N ILE A 167 -8.42 2.02 14.02
CA ILE A 167 -8.13 1.46 15.35
C ILE A 167 -9.03 2.10 16.40
N ASP A 168 -9.17 3.42 16.40
CA ASP A 168 -9.98 4.14 17.38
C ASP A 168 -11.46 3.74 17.34
N LYS A 169 -11.99 3.61 16.13
CA LYS A 169 -13.40 3.20 15.91
C LYS A 169 -13.68 1.76 16.31
N ASN A 170 -12.67 0.88 16.24
CA ASN A 170 -12.84 -0.56 16.43
C ASN A 170 -12.04 -1.11 17.63
N LYS A 171 -11.62 -0.26 18.55
CA LYS A 171 -10.75 -0.65 19.68
C LYS A 171 -11.38 -1.65 20.67
N ASN A 172 -12.69 -1.82 20.61
CA ASN A 172 -13.44 -2.79 21.43
C ASN A 172 -13.76 -4.09 20.67
N ASP A 173 -13.38 -4.18 19.40
CA ASP A 173 -13.57 -5.33 18.52
C ASP A 173 -12.23 -5.96 18.18
N ASN A 174 -12.24 -7.22 17.73
CA ASN A 174 -11.10 -7.75 17.02
C ASN A 174 -11.00 -7.07 15.65
N PHE A 175 -9.81 -6.63 15.26
CA PHE A 175 -9.62 -5.99 13.97
C PHE A 175 -8.39 -6.47 13.23
N PHE A 176 -8.41 -6.33 11.92
CA PHE A 176 -7.30 -6.60 11.01
C PHE A 176 -7.10 -5.43 10.06
N ILE A 177 -5.88 -4.94 9.98
CA ILE A 177 -5.50 -3.86 9.06
C ILE A 177 -4.39 -4.35 8.13
N TYR A 178 -4.68 -4.37 6.84
CA TYR A 178 -3.66 -4.49 5.80
C TYR A 178 -3.15 -3.09 5.45
N LEU A 179 -2.12 -2.62 6.16
CA LEU A 179 -1.48 -1.33 5.90
C LEU A 179 -0.37 -1.51 4.86
N ALA A 180 -0.69 -1.18 3.62
CA ALA A 180 0.17 -1.37 2.47
C ALA A 180 0.67 -0.02 1.94
N HIS A 181 1.65 0.57 2.62
CA HIS A 181 2.26 1.82 2.17
C HIS A 181 2.66 1.77 0.69
N SER A 182 2.48 2.86 -0.04
CA SER A 182 2.94 2.99 -1.43
C SER A 182 4.45 3.18 -1.47
N MET A 183 4.99 3.98 -0.55
CA MET A 183 6.43 4.17 -0.40
C MET A 183 7.07 2.95 0.30
N PRO A 184 8.33 2.63 -0.03
CA PRO A 184 9.31 3.37 -0.84
C PRO A 184 9.32 3.00 -2.33
N HIS A 185 8.17 2.74 -2.96
CA HIS A 185 8.10 2.54 -4.41
C HIS A 185 8.40 3.85 -5.14
N THR A 186 9.18 3.78 -6.20
CA THR A 186 9.50 4.93 -7.06
C THR A 186 8.31 5.35 -7.92
N PRO A 187 8.21 6.68 -8.28
CA PRO A 187 9.01 7.79 -7.77
C PRO A 187 8.77 8.05 -6.29
N LEU A 188 9.82 8.51 -5.60
CA LEU A 188 9.80 8.72 -4.17
C LEU A 188 9.24 10.09 -3.81
N TYR A 189 8.38 10.13 -2.81
CA TYR A 189 7.84 11.38 -2.26
C TYR A 189 7.85 11.29 -0.73
N ALA A 190 8.44 12.29 -0.10
CA ALA A 190 8.38 12.53 1.33
C ALA A 190 7.57 13.81 1.62
N SER A 191 6.93 13.87 2.78
CA SER A 191 6.28 15.10 3.21
C SER A 191 7.31 16.15 3.60
N GLU A 192 6.89 17.44 3.62
CA GLU A 192 7.76 18.59 3.94
C GLU A 192 8.51 18.42 5.27
N ASN A 193 7.91 17.71 6.23
CA ASN A 193 8.54 17.45 7.51
C ASN A 193 9.75 16.52 7.43
N PHE A 194 9.87 15.72 6.38
CA PHE A 194 10.94 14.74 6.20
C PHE A 194 11.84 15.08 5.01
N TYR A 195 11.33 15.77 4.01
CA TYR A 195 12.06 16.09 2.79
C TYR A 195 13.37 16.83 3.08
N GLY A 196 14.48 16.32 2.52
CA GLY A 196 15.81 16.91 2.62
C GLY A 196 16.47 16.81 4.01
N LYS A 197 15.99 15.93 4.90
CA LYS A 197 16.50 15.83 6.27
C LYS A 197 17.42 14.64 6.52
N SER A 198 17.19 13.54 5.81
CA SER A 198 18.00 12.34 5.97
C SER A 198 19.37 12.48 5.31
N LYS A 199 20.39 11.97 5.98
CA LYS A 199 21.74 11.87 5.39
C LYS A 199 21.81 10.88 4.22
N ALA A 200 20.81 10.00 4.07
CA ALA A 200 20.68 9.03 3.00
C ALA A 200 19.86 9.56 1.80
N GLY A 201 19.66 10.88 1.72
CA GLY A 201 18.88 11.53 0.65
C GLY A 201 17.40 11.19 0.69
N LEU A 202 16.70 11.40 -0.43
CA LEU A 202 15.25 11.24 -0.51
C LEU A 202 14.76 9.83 -0.13
N TYR A 203 15.51 8.79 -0.44
CA TYR A 203 15.18 7.44 0.01
C TYR A 203 15.17 7.33 1.55
N GLY A 204 16.18 7.93 2.19
CA GLY A 204 16.24 8.02 3.64
C GLY A 204 15.08 8.81 4.23
N ASP A 205 14.72 9.95 3.63
CA ASP A 205 13.56 10.77 4.05
C ASP A 205 12.28 9.93 4.07
N VAL A 206 12.05 9.17 3.01
CA VAL A 206 10.87 8.30 2.87
C VAL A 206 10.86 7.19 3.94
N ILE A 207 12.00 6.54 4.19
CA ILE A 207 12.10 5.48 5.20
C ILE A 207 11.91 6.05 6.61
N GLU A 208 12.49 7.20 6.90
CA GLU A 208 12.31 7.89 8.19
C GLU A 208 10.86 8.32 8.40
N GLU A 209 10.16 8.76 7.35
CA GLU A 209 8.73 9.07 7.41
C GLU A 209 7.88 7.84 7.70
N ILE A 210 8.17 6.70 7.06
CA ILE A 210 7.48 5.43 7.33
C ILE A 210 7.72 5.01 8.78
N ASP A 211 8.97 5.02 9.25
CA ASP A 211 9.32 4.63 10.63
C ASP A 211 8.61 5.51 11.66
N PHE A 212 8.63 6.84 11.46
CA PHE A 212 7.91 7.78 12.33
C PHE A 212 6.40 7.47 12.39
N ASN A 213 5.79 7.23 11.24
CA ASN A 213 4.37 6.94 11.15
C ASN A 213 4.01 5.58 11.77
N MET A 214 4.86 4.57 11.66
CA MET A 214 4.70 3.31 12.39
C MET A 214 4.77 3.54 13.90
N GLY A 215 5.65 4.42 14.37
CA GLY A 215 5.71 4.83 15.77
C GLY A 215 4.39 5.46 16.27
N ARG A 216 3.70 6.22 15.44
CA ARG A 216 2.37 6.78 15.76
C ARG A 216 1.32 5.69 15.95
N ILE A 217 1.32 4.68 15.09
CA ILE A 217 0.41 3.52 15.22
C ILE A 217 0.74 2.72 16.49
N MET A 218 2.02 2.42 16.73
CA MET A 218 2.45 1.71 17.93
C MET A 218 2.01 2.47 19.21
N LYS A 219 2.20 3.79 19.21
CA LYS A 219 1.75 4.64 20.32
C LYS A 219 0.23 4.55 20.50
N LYS A 220 -0.56 4.61 19.44
CA LYS A 220 -2.03 4.46 19.51
C LYS A 220 -2.43 3.12 20.12
N LEU A 221 -1.80 2.01 19.71
CA LEU A 221 -2.05 0.69 20.28
C LEU A 221 -1.70 0.61 21.78
N ILE A 222 -0.63 1.28 22.20
CA ILE A 222 -0.25 1.38 23.62
C ILE A 222 -1.28 2.18 24.40
N ASP A 223 -1.64 3.36 23.91
CA ASP A 223 -2.56 4.29 24.58
C ASP A 223 -3.95 3.65 24.78
N GLU A 224 -4.37 2.76 23.88
CA GLU A 224 -5.63 2.02 23.97
C GLU A 224 -5.50 0.63 24.65
N ASN A 225 -4.33 0.28 25.20
CA ASN A 225 -4.04 -1.01 25.82
C ASN A 225 -4.20 -2.24 24.88
N LEU A 226 -3.99 -2.04 23.58
CA LEU A 226 -4.16 -3.08 22.54
C LEU A 226 -2.85 -3.83 22.20
N ARG A 227 -1.71 -3.42 22.75
CA ARG A 227 -0.39 -3.96 22.39
C ARG A 227 -0.18 -5.42 22.84
N LYS A 228 -0.95 -5.92 23.79
CA LYS A 228 -0.79 -7.27 24.37
C LYS A 228 -1.77 -8.28 23.80
N ASN A 229 -2.57 -7.89 22.82
CA ASN A 229 -3.61 -8.71 22.21
C ASN A 229 -3.15 -9.25 20.85
#